data_2b8ff17d3a58e599974af10707a8e571
#
_entry.id   2b8ff17d3a58e599974af10707a8e571
#
_cell.length_a   1.000
_cell.length_b   1.000
_cell.length_c   1.000
_cell.angle_alpha   90.00
_cell.angle_beta   90.00
_cell.angle_gamma   90.00
#
_symmetry.space_group_name_H-M   'P 1'
#
loop_
_entity.id
_entity.type
_entity.pdbx_description
1 polymer ?
#
loop_
_entity_poly.entity_id
_entity_poly.type
_entity_poly.pdbx_seq_one_letter_code
_entity_poly.pdbx_strand_id
1 'polypeptide(L)'
;GGIVKVRDKVNVVFILAILSVFSGCVPDLRSSHEKLSVYQVQSIPNVSITKEEVWGFCGHSTIVHDYELMTIKGDKVVIDYSTGLMWHQSGSEEHISWLSEKFFGLEYSSRWHKVEGWIKELNERKYAGYSDWRLPTLEEAVSLLESSKKNNDLYIDPLFSDKQRWIWTADKYSAGAVWAVTFDYGGVDSYGVHSRG
;
A
#
# COMPACT_ATOMS: atom_id res chain seq x y z
N GLY A 1 0.38 4.16 3.10
CA GLY A 1 -1.05 4.17 2.84
C GLY A 1 -1.80 3.22 3.76
N GLY A 2 -2.96 3.65 4.20
CA GLY A 2 -3.89 2.76 4.91
C GLY A 2 -4.83 2.09 3.92
N ILE A 3 -5.24 0.87 4.20
CA ILE A 3 -6.21 0.11 3.41
C ILE A 3 -7.30 -0.51 4.29
N VAL A 4 -8.42 -0.81 3.66
CA VAL A 4 -9.53 -1.59 4.23
C VAL A 4 -10.02 -2.60 3.19
N LYS A 5 -10.40 -3.80 3.62
CA LYS A 5 -11.05 -4.79 2.76
C LYS A 5 -12.55 -4.48 2.68
N VAL A 6 -13.05 -4.19 1.48
CA VAL A 6 -14.42 -3.70 1.27
C VAL A 6 -15.41 -4.81 0.94
N ARG A 7 -14.93 -5.95 0.42
CA ARG A 7 -15.76 -7.00 -0.18
C ARG A 7 -16.85 -7.58 0.74
N ASP A 8 -16.64 -7.55 2.07
CA ASP A 8 -17.57 -8.14 3.04
C ASP A 8 -18.48 -7.09 3.74
N LYS A 9 -18.29 -5.79 3.45
CA LYS A 9 -18.91 -4.69 4.21
C LYS A 9 -19.78 -3.75 3.40
N VAL A 10 -19.81 -3.91 2.07
CA VAL A 10 -20.63 -3.06 1.22
C VAL A 10 -22.05 -3.59 1.21
N ASN A 11 -22.83 -3.25 2.23
CA ASN A 11 -24.27 -3.12 2.07
C ASN A 11 -24.53 -1.88 1.21
N VAL A 12 -24.36 -2.06 -0.10
CA VAL A 12 -24.64 -1.01 -1.08
C VAL A 12 -26.15 -0.88 -1.23
N VAL A 13 -26.70 0.07 -0.52
CA VAL A 13 -27.92 0.72 -0.98
C VAL A 13 -27.50 1.63 -2.13
N PHE A 14 -27.91 1.28 -3.33
CA PHE A 14 -27.67 1.89 -4.64
C PHE A 14 -26.45 1.36 -5.45
N ILE A 15 -26.62 0.19 -6.07
CA ILE A 15 -26.44 -0.02 -7.51
C ILE A 15 -27.32 -1.22 -7.90
N LEU A 16 -28.55 -0.95 -8.30
CA LEU A 16 -29.28 -1.77 -9.25
C LEU A 16 -28.75 -1.37 -10.63
N ALA A 17 -27.83 -2.13 -11.17
CA ALA A 17 -27.74 -2.39 -12.60
C ALA A 17 -26.49 -3.23 -12.90
N ILE A 18 -26.76 -4.36 -13.52
CA ILE A 18 -25.82 -5.20 -14.26
C ILE A 18 -24.87 -6.03 -13.39
N LEU A 19 -25.39 -7.14 -12.87
CA LEU A 19 -24.66 -8.38 -12.72
C LEU A 19 -24.19 -8.85 -14.12
N SER A 20 -23.15 -8.25 -14.65
CA SER A 20 -22.32 -8.93 -15.60
C SER A 20 -21.49 -9.93 -14.79
N VAL A 21 -21.82 -11.20 -14.96
CA VAL A 21 -21.08 -12.35 -14.46
C VAL A 21 -19.70 -12.34 -15.14
N PHE A 22 -18.80 -11.46 -14.71
CA PHE A 22 -17.38 -11.68 -14.89
C PHE A 22 -16.95 -12.61 -13.76
N SER A 23 -16.99 -13.92 -14.05
CA SER A 23 -16.27 -14.93 -13.29
C SER A 23 -14.76 -14.77 -13.52
N GLY A 24 -14.24 -13.57 -13.30
CA GLY A 24 -12.82 -13.31 -13.18
C GLY A 24 -12.38 -13.83 -11.81
N CYS A 25 -11.39 -14.71 -11.79
CA CYS A 25 -10.75 -15.14 -10.55
C CYS A 25 -10.19 -13.88 -9.87
N VAL A 26 -10.77 -13.48 -8.74
CA VAL A 26 -10.25 -12.37 -7.95
C VAL A 26 -8.86 -12.79 -7.47
N PRO A 27 -7.82 -11.95 -7.67
CA PRO A 27 -6.49 -12.26 -7.20
C PRO A 27 -6.52 -12.55 -5.70
N ASP A 28 -5.99 -13.71 -5.30
CA ASP A 28 -5.85 -14.06 -3.88
C ASP A 28 -4.61 -13.37 -3.34
N LEU A 29 -4.81 -12.23 -2.70
CA LEU A 29 -3.75 -11.50 -2.02
C LEU A 29 -3.79 -11.87 -0.54
N ARG A 30 -2.64 -12.25 0.00
CA ARG A 30 -2.47 -12.53 1.43
C ARG A 30 -2.87 -11.30 2.25
N SER A 31 -3.75 -11.48 3.22
CA SER A 31 -4.27 -10.41 4.09
C SER A 31 -3.67 -10.41 5.51
N SER A 32 -2.96 -11.48 5.91
CA SER A 32 -2.24 -11.56 7.18
C SER A 32 -0.78 -11.18 6.99
N HIS A 33 -0.23 -10.35 7.88
CA HIS A 33 1.19 -9.98 7.85
C HIS A 33 2.07 -11.12 8.40
N GLU A 34 3.30 -11.18 7.91
CA GLU A 34 4.28 -12.21 8.25
C GLU A 34 5.71 -11.64 8.34
N LYS A 35 6.63 -12.47 8.79
CA LYS A 35 8.06 -12.24 8.60
C LYS A 35 8.49 -12.91 7.31
N LEU A 36 8.94 -12.12 6.33
CA LEU A 36 9.33 -12.60 5.01
C LEU A 36 10.85 -12.46 4.80
N SER A 37 11.47 -13.53 4.33
CA SER A 37 12.84 -13.51 3.81
C SER A 37 12.88 -12.87 2.41
N VAL A 38 14.07 -12.46 1.95
CA VAL A 38 14.27 -11.95 0.57
C VAL A 38 13.78 -12.98 -0.47
N TYR A 39 14.07 -14.27 -0.27
CA TYR A 39 13.61 -15.32 -1.19
C TYR A 39 12.09 -15.40 -1.30
N GLN A 40 11.36 -15.32 -0.19
CA GLN A 40 9.89 -15.31 -0.19
C GLN A 40 9.36 -14.07 -0.89
N VAL A 41 9.98 -12.91 -0.67
CA VAL A 41 9.61 -11.64 -1.32
C VAL A 41 9.84 -11.71 -2.84
N GLN A 42 10.92 -12.31 -3.29
CA GLN A 42 11.20 -12.52 -4.72
C GLN A 42 10.35 -13.64 -5.35
N SER A 43 9.50 -14.32 -4.57
CA SER A 43 8.61 -15.39 -5.02
C SER A 43 7.13 -15.07 -4.83
N ILE A 44 6.78 -13.82 -4.48
CA ILE A 44 5.37 -13.43 -4.28
C ILE A 44 4.57 -13.54 -5.57
N PRO A 45 3.28 -13.94 -5.51
CA PRO A 45 2.45 -14.10 -6.69
C PRO A 45 2.04 -12.76 -7.31
N ASN A 46 1.53 -12.80 -8.53
CA ASN A 46 0.98 -11.65 -9.26
C ASN A 46 1.96 -10.49 -9.49
N VAL A 47 3.24 -10.81 -9.60
CA VAL A 47 4.32 -9.84 -9.83
C VAL A 47 5.21 -10.29 -10.98
N SER A 48 5.55 -9.36 -11.87
CA SER A 48 6.59 -9.52 -12.87
C SER A 48 7.87 -8.84 -12.35
N ILE A 49 8.83 -9.63 -11.89
CA ILE A 49 10.12 -9.13 -11.42
C ILE A 49 11.00 -8.84 -12.65
N THR A 50 11.45 -7.60 -12.77
CA THR A 50 12.34 -7.17 -13.85
C THR A 50 13.82 -7.23 -13.45
N LYS A 51 14.09 -7.10 -12.13
CA LYS A 51 15.44 -7.18 -11.58
C LYS A 51 15.38 -7.64 -10.12
N GLU A 52 16.10 -8.69 -9.78
CA GLU A 52 16.34 -9.07 -8.39
C GLU A 52 17.40 -8.14 -7.77
N GLU A 53 17.16 -7.75 -6.51
CA GLU A 53 18.08 -6.94 -5.71
C GLU A 53 18.48 -7.69 -4.43
N VAL A 54 19.61 -7.33 -3.83
CA VAL A 54 20.10 -7.98 -2.61
C VAL A 54 19.06 -7.92 -1.47
N TRP A 55 18.24 -6.85 -1.42
CA TRP A 55 17.28 -6.58 -0.36
C TRP A 55 15.84 -6.43 -0.88
N GLY A 56 15.51 -7.05 -2.01
CA GLY A 56 14.18 -6.96 -2.59
C GLY A 56 14.18 -7.22 -4.09
N PHE A 57 13.46 -6.39 -4.85
CA PHE A 57 13.41 -6.46 -6.32
C PHE A 57 12.87 -5.15 -6.92
N CYS A 58 13.11 -4.96 -8.22
CA CYS A 58 12.31 -4.07 -9.07
C CYS A 58 11.34 -4.90 -9.89
N GLY A 59 10.11 -4.41 -10.07
CA GLY A 59 9.07 -5.14 -10.79
C GLY A 59 7.74 -4.40 -10.77
N HIS A 60 6.69 -5.07 -11.26
CA HIS A 60 5.35 -4.49 -11.33
C HIS A 60 4.28 -5.57 -11.13
N SER A 61 3.07 -5.14 -10.76
CA SER A 61 1.91 -6.00 -10.66
C SER A 61 1.50 -6.57 -12.03
N THR A 62 1.05 -7.82 -12.04
CA THR A 62 0.38 -8.43 -13.19
C THR A 62 -1.15 -8.40 -13.08
N ILE A 63 -1.66 -7.83 -11.99
CA ILE A 63 -3.11 -7.66 -11.78
C ILE A 63 -3.60 -6.52 -12.67
N VAL A 64 -4.70 -6.75 -13.37
CA VAL A 64 -5.44 -5.69 -14.07
C VAL A 64 -6.41 -5.08 -13.07
N HIS A 65 -6.14 -3.85 -12.67
CA HIS A 65 -6.94 -3.14 -11.68
C HIS A 65 -8.14 -2.45 -12.29
N ASP A 66 -9.19 -2.31 -11.47
CA ASP A 66 -10.39 -1.52 -11.76
C ASP A 66 -10.58 -0.51 -10.62
N TYR A 67 -9.91 0.64 -10.77
CA TYR A 67 -9.87 1.68 -9.75
C TYR A 67 -10.97 2.73 -9.92
N GLU A 68 -11.56 3.14 -8.80
CA GLU A 68 -12.47 4.29 -8.70
C GLU A 68 -12.05 5.23 -7.57
N LEU A 69 -11.88 6.52 -7.88
CA LEU A 69 -11.68 7.55 -6.87
C LEU A 69 -13.03 8.00 -6.33
N MET A 70 -13.23 7.82 -5.03
CA MET A 70 -14.47 8.21 -4.35
C MET A 70 -14.23 9.19 -3.21
N THR A 71 -15.26 9.98 -2.91
CA THR A 71 -15.32 10.78 -1.68
C THR A 71 -16.44 10.24 -0.80
N ILE A 72 -16.09 9.63 0.32
CA ILE A 72 -17.03 9.04 1.28
C ILE A 72 -16.97 9.84 2.57
N LYS A 73 -18.11 10.46 2.96
CA LYS A 73 -18.20 11.33 4.14
C LYS A 73 -17.17 12.47 4.18
N GLY A 74 -16.75 12.96 3.01
CA GLY A 74 -15.74 14.00 2.89
C GLY A 74 -14.28 13.49 2.75
N ASP A 75 -14.05 12.21 2.96
CA ASP A 75 -12.75 11.56 2.87
C ASP A 75 -12.52 10.94 1.48
N LYS A 76 -11.33 11.13 0.91
CA LYS A 76 -10.98 10.60 -0.42
C LYS A 76 -10.34 9.22 -0.33
N VAL A 77 -10.90 8.27 -1.07
CA VAL A 77 -10.42 6.89 -1.15
C VAL A 77 -10.34 6.43 -2.59
N VAL A 78 -9.46 5.48 -2.88
CA VAL A 78 -9.42 4.73 -4.14
C VAL A 78 -9.92 3.32 -3.86
N ILE A 79 -11.01 2.94 -4.50
CA ILE A 79 -11.53 1.58 -4.43
C ILE A 79 -10.97 0.79 -5.61
N ASP A 80 -10.46 -0.39 -5.34
CA ASP A 80 -10.02 -1.36 -6.33
C ASP A 80 -10.99 -2.54 -6.37
N TYR A 81 -11.84 -2.58 -7.38
CA TYR A 81 -12.84 -3.63 -7.54
C TYR A 81 -12.22 -4.98 -7.91
N SER A 82 -11.03 -4.99 -8.50
CA SER A 82 -10.32 -6.23 -8.85
C SER A 82 -9.81 -6.98 -7.62
N THR A 83 -9.35 -6.27 -6.59
CA THR A 83 -8.83 -6.87 -5.35
C THR A 83 -9.79 -6.81 -4.18
N GLY A 84 -10.82 -5.95 -4.25
CA GLY A 84 -11.74 -5.66 -3.15
C GLY A 84 -11.10 -4.85 -2.03
N LEU A 85 -10.05 -4.09 -2.32
CA LEU A 85 -9.37 -3.23 -1.37
C LEU A 85 -9.80 -1.77 -1.55
N MET A 86 -9.85 -1.05 -0.45
CA MET A 86 -10.02 0.39 -0.44
C MET A 86 -8.77 1.04 0.17
N TRP A 87 -8.21 1.98 -0.53
CA TRP A 87 -6.98 2.67 -0.22
C TRP A 87 -7.22 4.10 0.20
N HIS A 88 -6.46 4.59 1.17
CA HIS A 88 -6.37 6.02 1.42
C HIS A 88 -5.70 6.69 0.21
N GLN A 89 -6.34 7.71 -0.38
CA GLN A 89 -5.92 8.27 -1.67
C GLN A 89 -4.52 8.91 -1.63
N SER A 90 -4.17 9.62 -0.56
CA SER A 90 -2.92 10.39 -0.47
C SER A 90 -1.89 9.84 0.53
N GLY A 91 -2.24 8.80 1.30
CA GLY A 91 -1.39 8.39 2.42
C GLY A 91 -1.40 9.40 3.58
N SER A 92 -0.42 9.36 4.46
CA SER A 92 -0.26 10.40 5.49
C SER A 92 0.23 11.69 4.83
N GLU A 93 -0.43 12.82 5.11
CA GLU A 93 0.01 14.15 4.63
C GLU A 93 1.32 14.61 5.28
N GLU A 94 1.66 14.04 6.43
CA GLU A 94 2.99 14.18 6.99
C GLU A 94 3.99 13.45 6.09
N HIS A 95 4.31 14.07 4.97
CA HIS A 95 5.53 13.81 4.26
C HIS A 95 6.66 14.04 5.27
N ILE A 96 7.07 12.96 5.86
CA ILE A 96 8.40 12.91 6.41
C ILE A 96 9.30 13.07 5.19
N SER A 97 9.59 14.31 4.86
CA SER A 97 10.45 14.66 3.75
C SER A 97 11.76 13.91 3.99
N TRP A 98 12.02 12.93 3.13
CA TRP A 98 13.27 12.17 3.11
C TRP A 98 14.50 13.11 3.15
N LEU A 99 14.37 14.29 2.56
CA LEU A 99 15.40 15.33 2.57
C LEU A 99 15.55 16.04 3.92
N SER A 100 14.46 16.36 4.61
CA SER A 100 14.55 17.08 5.90
C SER A 100 15.13 16.22 7.02
N GLU A 101 14.93 14.90 7.00
CA GLU A 101 15.44 14.01 8.03
C GLU A 101 16.90 13.60 7.84
N LYS A 102 17.38 13.54 6.61
CA LYS A 102 18.81 13.35 6.32
C LYS A 102 19.64 14.51 6.87
N PHE A 103 19.05 15.71 6.94
CA PHE A 103 19.68 16.89 7.53
C PHE A 103 19.59 16.98 9.05
N PHE A 104 18.56 16.37 9.67
CA PHE A 104 18.32 16.50 11.12
C PHE A 104 18.56 15.23 11.93
N GLY A 105 19.06 14.15 11.32
CA GLY A 105 19.45 12.92 12.03
C GLY A 105 18.30 12.17 12.72
N LEU A 106 17.05 12.40 12.32
CA LEU A 106 15.92 11.65 12.85
C LEU A 106 15.90 10.23 12.30
N GLU A 107 15.92 9.26 13.19
CA GLU A 107 16.01 7.83 12.84
C GLU A 107 14.70 7.25 12.27
N TYR A 108 14.81 6.19 11.48
CA TYR A 108 13.67 5.43 10.90
C TYR A 108 12.66 4.94 11.97
N SER A 109 13.08 4.74 13.20
CA SER A 109 12.20 4.36 14.32
C SER A 109 11.11 5.39 14.59
N SER A 110 11.43 6.69 14.49
CA SER A 110 10.44 7.76 14.70
C SER A 110 9.38 7.76 13.60
N ARG A 111 9.72 7.35 12.39
CA ARG A 111 8.80 7.25 11.24
C ARG A 111 7.80 6.12 11.42
N TRP A 112 8.24 4.97 11.90
CA TRP A 112 7.37 3.83 12.15
C TRP A 112 6.29 4.15 13.18
N HIS A 113 6.65 4.75 14.31
CA HIS A 113 5.68 5.17 15.32
C HIS A 113 4.68 6.21 14.80
N LYS A 114 5.12 7.11 13.91
CA LYS A 114 4.21 8.06 13.25
C LYS A 114 3.20 7.36 12.34
N VAL A 115 3.62 6.33 11.61
CA VAL A 115 2.74 5.53 10.76
C VAL A 115 1.71 4.77 11.59
N GLU A 116 2.12 4.15 12.70
CA GLU A 116 1.21 3.49 13.64
C GLU A 116 0.21 4.49 14.25
N GLY A 117 0.68 5.66 14.65
CA GLY A 117 -0.16 6.75 15.16
C GLY A 117 -1.17 7.23 14.13
N TRP A 118 -0.76 7.39 12.87
CA TRP A 118 -1.64 7.79 11.80
C TRP A 118 -2.74 6.74 11.49
N ILE A 119 -2.41 5.45 11.44
CA ILE A 119 -3.41 4.38 11.28
C ILE A 119 -4.41 4.40 12.45
N LYS A 120 -3.93 4.60 13.69
CA LYS A 120 -4.80 4.74 14.86
C LYS A 120 -5.75 5.92 14.72
N GLU A 121 -5.26 7.08 14.29
CA GLU A 121 -6.07 8.28 14.05
C GLU A 121 -7.15 8.04 12.98
N LEU A 122 -6.83 7.38 11.84
CA LEU A 122 -7.81 7.02 10.83
C LEU A 122 -8.96 6.20 11.42
N ASN A 123 -8.64 5.24 12.28
CA ASN A 123 -9.62 4.36 12.92
C ASN A 123 -10.47 5.11 13.98
N GLU A 124 -9.86 5.97 14.79
CA GLU A 124 -10.57 6.76 15.81
C GLU A 124 -11.56 7.74 15.18
N ARG A 125 -11.16 8.44 14.11
CA ARG A 125 -12.04 9.36 13.37
C ARG A 125 -12.97 8.68 12.38
N LYS A 126 -12.88 7.36 12.23
CA LYS A 126 -13.65 6.56 11.28
C LYS A 126 -13.56 7.10 9.84
N TYR A 127 -12.32 7.24 9.34
CA TYR A 127 -12.05 7.72 7.99
C TYR A 127 -12.88 6.97 6.94
N ALA A 128 -13.55 7.70 6.05
CA ALA A 128 -14.53 7.16 5.09
C ALA A 128 -15.62 6.26 5.73
N GLY A 129 -15.85 6.37 7.04
CA GLY A 129 -16.83 5.58 7.79
C GLY A 129 -16.33 4.23 8.31
N TYR A 130 -15.04 3.92 8.17
CA TYR A 130 -14.42 2.65 8.57
C TYR A 130 -13.48 2.84 9.76
N SER A 131 -13.40 1.81 10.62
CA SER A 131 -12.54 1.79 11.82
C SER A 131 -11.59 0.59 11.86
N ASP A 132 -11.31 0.00 10.72
CA ASP A 132 -10.43 -1.14 10.52
C ASP A 132 -9.35 -0.89 9.45
N TRP A 133 -8.92 0.38 9.34
CA TRP A 133 -7.75 0.77 8.57
C TRP A 133 -6.51 0.09 9.13
N ARG A 134 -5.68 -0.42 8.24
CA ARG A 134 -4.43 -1.10 8.58
C ARG A 134 -3.35 -0.84 7.54
N LEU A 135 -2.13 -1.19 7.86
CA LEU A 135 -1.09 -1.27 6.84
C LEU A 135 -1.37 -2.46 5.89
N PRO A 136 -1.03 -2.32 4.61
CA PRO A 136 -1.12 -3.43 3.67
C PRO A 136 -0.09 -4.51 3.99
N THR A 137 -0.34 -5.73 3.55
CA THR A 137 0.72 -6.72 3.39
C THR A 137 1.63 -6.33 2.22
N LEU A 138 2.77 -6.98 2.08
CA LEU A 138 3.67 -6.71 0.95
C LEU A 138 3.00 -7.05 -0.39
N GLU A 139 2.26 -8.14 -0.48
CA GLU A 139 1.53 -8.53 -1.69
C GLU A 139 0.49 -7.48 -2.08
N GLU A 140 -0.28 -6.98 -1.10
CA GLU A 140 -1.25 -5.92 -1.34
C GLU A 140 -0.56 -4.61 -1.78
N ALA A 141 0.56 -4.24 -1.19
CA ALA A 141 1.27 -3.02 -1.56
C ALA A 141 1.93 -3.12 -2.93
N VAL A 142 2.53 -4.27 -3.28
CA VAL A 142 3.17 -4.52 -4.57
C VAL A 142 2.13 -4.54 -5.70
N SER A 143 0.87 -4.93 -5.41
CA SER A 143 -0.19 -4.87 -6.41
C SER A 143 -0.40 -3.47 -6.99
N LEU A 144 -0.01 -2.41 -6.29
CA LEU A 144 -0.10 -1.02 -6.77
C LEU A 144 1.00 -0.63 -7.76
N LEU A 145 2.08 -1.46 -7.90
CA LEU A 145 3.19 -1.11 -8.78
C LEU A 145 2.80 -1.24 -10.25
N GLU A 146 2.91 -0.14 -10.98
CA GLU A 146 2.68 -0.07 -12.40
C GLU A 146 3.95 -0.46 -13.21
N SER A 147 3.76 -0.95 -14.42
CA SER A 147 4.85 -1.36 -15.32
C SER A 147 5.63 -0.18 -15.89
N SER A 148 5.10 1.03 -15.78
CA SER A 148 5.72 2.28 -16.24
C SER A 148 5.30 3.43 -15.33
N LYS A 149 6.05 4.51 -15.39
CA LYS A 149 5.72 5.76 -14.68
C LYS A 149 4.46 6.39 -15.28
N LYS A 150 3.41 6.51 -14.47
CA LYS A 150 2.11 7.04 -14.88
C LYS A 150 1.71 8.31 -14.13
N ASN A 151 2.18 8.48 -12.90
CA ASN A 151 1.75 9.53 -12.01
C ASN A 151 2.95 10.40 -11.58
N ASN A 152 3.22 11.48 -12.32
CA ASN A 152 4.30 12.45 -12.02
C ASN A 152 5.63 11.75 -11.67
N ASP A 153 6.13 10.94 -12.62
CA ASP A 153 7.34 10.13 -12.47
C ASP A 153 7.28 8.97 -11.45
N LEU A 154 6.10 8.60 -10.97
CA LEU A 154 5.88 7.47 -10.07
C LEU A 154 5.26 6.26 -10.79
N TYR A 155 5.65 5.05 -10.35
CA TYR A 155 5.10 3.77 -10.79
C TYR A 155 3.81 3.41 -10.03
N ILE A 156 2.81 4.30 -10.06
CA ILE A 156 1.50 4.14 -9.43
C ILE A 156 0.42 4.79 -10.31
N ASP A 157 -0.83 4.32 -10.20
CA ASP A 157 -1.95 4.88 -10.96
C ASP A 157 -2.21 6.36 -10.59
N PRO A 158 -2.56 7.24 -11.57
CA PRO A 158 -2.83 8.66 -11.34
C PRO A 158 -3.99 9.00 -10.40
N LEU A 159 -4.86 8.06 -10.07
CA LEU A 159 -5.92 8.28 -9.07
C LEU A 159 -5.36 8.42 -7.65
N PHE A 160 -4.15 7.91 -7.41
CA PHE A 160 -3.43 8.14 -6.16
C PHE A 160 -2.72 9.50 -6.17
N SER A 161 -2.38 10.01 -4.99
CA SER A 161 -1.59 11.24 -4.88
C SER A 161 -0.18 11.06 -5.44
N ASP A 162 0.27 12.01 -6.25
CA ASP A 162 1.64 12.09 -6.76
C ASP A 162 2.70 12.39 -5.68
N LYS A 163 2.26 12.64 -4.45
CA LYS A 163 3.13 12.84 -3.29
C LYS A 163 3.48 11.53 -2.59
N GLN A 164 2.72 10.45 -2.84
CA GLN A 164 2.95 9.15 -2.22
C GLN A 164 4.06 8.39 -2.95
N ARG A 165 5.31 8.67 -2.57
CA ARG A 165 6.48 8.08 -3.23
C ARG A 165 6.77 6.65 -2.77
N TRP A 166 6.25 6.23 -1.63
CA TRP A 166 6.45 4.91 -1.04
C TRP A 166 5.37 4.56 -0.02
N ILE A 167 5.25 3.28 0.32
CA ILE A 167 4.27 2.76 1.27
C ILE A 167 4.92 1.72 2.17
N TRP A 168 4.73 1.88 3.49
CA TRP A 168 5.08 0.86 4.46
C TRP A 168 4.12 -0.32 4.41
N THR A 169 4.64 -1.52 4.66
CA THR A 169 3.81 -2.72 4.82
C THR A 169 3.82 -3.22 6.26
N ALA A 170 2.86 -4.07 6.60
CA ALA A 170 2.83 -4.74 7.90
C ALA A 170 3.81 -5.92 7.98
N ASP A 171 4.38 -6.35 6.85
CA ASP A 171 5.31 -7.46 6.79
C ASP A 171 6.72 -7.06 7.24
N LYS A 172 7.35 -7.95 8.01
CA LYS A 172 8.67 -7.71 8.59
C LYS A 172 9.74 -8.47 7.82
N TYR A 173 10.89 -7.84 7.62
CA TYR A 173 12.12 -8.52 7.23
C TYR A 173 12.81 -9.14 8.47
N SER A 174 12.90 -8.38 9.56
CA SER A 174 13.51 -8.80 10.82
C SER A 174 12.78 -8.17 12.02
N ALA A 175 13.25 -8.42 13.24
CA ALA A 175 12.72 -7.76 14.43
C ALA A 175 12.81 -6.22 14.36
N GLY A 176 13.81 -5.69 13.65
CA GLY A 176 14.06 -4.25 13.53
C GLY A 176 13.91 -3.69 12.12
N ALA A 177 13.32 -4.43 11.18
CA ALA A 177 13.13 -3.97 9.81
C ALA A 177 11.81 -4.47 9.21
N VAL A 178 11.17 -3.62 8.40
CA VAL A 178 9.93 -3.90 7.67
C VAL A 178 10.12 -3.74 6.17
N TRP A 179 9.28 -4.39 5.40
CA TRP A 179 9.24 -4.23 3.97
C TRP A 179 8.48 -2.97 3.58
N ALA A 180 8.91 -2.33 2.50
CA ALA A 180 8.23 -1.20 1.90
C ALA A 180 8.26 -1.29 0.38
N VAL A 181 7.28 -0.68 -0.26
CA VAL A 181 7.19 -0.52 -1.71
C VAL A 181 7.49 0.92 -2.06
N THR A 182 8.35 1.16 -3.04
CA THR A 182 8.68 2.50 -3.52
C THR A 182 8.18 2.69 -4.94
N PHE A 183 7.47 3.78 -5.15
CA PHE A 183 6.92 4.15 -6.45
C PHE A 183 7.91 4.98 -7.29
N ASP A 184 8.99 5.47 -6.71
CA ASP A 184 10.03 6.24 -7.42
C ASP A 184 10.77 5.42 -8.47
N TYR A 185 11.12 4.19 -8.11
CA TYR A 185 11.87 3.28 -8.99
C TYR A 185 11.12 1.96 -9.27
N GLY A 186 9.90 1.81 -8.75
CA GLY A 186 9.06 0.65 -9.01
C GLY A 186 9.62 -0.63 -8.37
N GLY A 187 9.81 -0.63 -7.04
CA GLY A 187 10.43 -1.77 -6.39
C GLY A 187 10.10 -1.94 -4.92
N VAL A 188 10.67 -2.98 -4.35
CA VAL A 188 10.55 -3.41 -2.95
C VAL A 188 11.90 -3.36 -2.29
N ASP A 189 11.96 -2.86 -1.06
CA ASP A 189 13.16 -2.85 -0.22
C ASP A 189 12.79 -2.99 1.26
N SER A 190 13.78 -3.29 2.11
CA SER A 190 13.60 -3.38 3.56
C SER A 190 14.23 -2.19 4.27
N TYR A 191 13.53 -1.64 5.26
CA TYR A 191 13.97 -0.47 6.03
C TYR A 191 13.96 -0.74 7.53
N GLY A 192 15.00 -0.27 8.22
CA GLY A 192 15.09 -0.36 9.67
C GLY A 192 14.02 0.49 10.37
N VAL A 193 13.39 -0.05 11.42
CA VAL A 193 12.34 0.62 12.21
C VAL A 193 12.68 0.79 13.69
N HIS A 194 13.88 0.37 14.10
CA HIS A 194 14.37 0.52 15.47
C HIS A 194 15.60 1.42 15.51
N SER A 195 15.66 2.31 16.52
CA SER A 195 16.90 2.98 16.88
C SER A 195 17.94 1.93 17.28
N ARG A 196 19.18 2.09 16.81
CA ARG A 196 20.31 1.37 17.42
C ARG A 196 20.43 1.91 18.84
N GLY A 197 20.09 1.08 19.83
CA GLY A 197 20.36 1.37 21.23
C GLY A 197 21.86 1.44 21.50
#